data_42635c2b1671123c557cf5afcbf3420d
#
_entry.id   42635c2b1671123c557cf5afcbf3420d
#
_cell.length_a   1.000
_cell.length_b   1.000
_cell.length_c   1.000
_cell.angle_alpha   90.00
_cell.angle_beta   90.00
_cell.angle_gamma   90.00
#
_symmetry.space_group_name_H-M   'P 1'
#
loop_
_entity.id
_entity.type
_entity.pdbx_description
1 polymer ?
#
loop_
_entity_poly.entity_id
_entity_poly.type
_entity_poly.pdbx_seq_one_letter_code
_entity_poly.pdbx_strand_id
1 'polypeptide(L)'
;MNLLFKALSHPVRRRIIDMLRKGPMASGDIAAAFDMSWPTITGHLNALKEAGLVSPEREGASIRYRLEISAVEEALAFLLAMTGAQAPDEDEGTPR
;
A
#
# COMPACT_ATOMS: atom_id res chain seq x y z
N MET A 1 -3.37 11.46 -5.19
CA MET A 1 -4.15 10.21 -5.37
C MET A 1 -3.84 9.47 -6.65
N ASN A 2 -3.38 10.19 -7.67
CA ASN A 2 -3.06 9.51 -8.93
C ASN A 2 -2.00 8.44 -8.76
N LEU A 3 -0.92 8.72 -8.03
CA LEU A 3 0.13 7.73 -7.83
C LEU A 3 -0.39 6.51 -7.08
N LEU A 4 -1.31 6.72 -6.16
CA LEU A 4 -1.87 5.62 -5.40
C LEU A 4 -2.67 4.68 -6.30
N PHE A 5 -3.57 5.24 -7.13
CA PHE A 5 -4.35 4.38 -7.99
C PHE A 5 -3.51 3.74 -9.08
N LYS A 6 -2.50 4.46 -9.57
CA LYS A 6 -1.61 3.88 -10.55
C LYS A 6 -0.84 2.71 -9.95
N ALA A 7 -0.39 2.86 -8.70
CA ALA A 7 0.32 1.77 -8.04
C ALA A 7 -0.58 0.55 -7.87
N LEU A 8 -1.87 0.76 -7.61
CA LEU A 8 -2.79 -0.34 -7.41
C LEU A 8 -3.25 -1.00 -8.70
N SER A 9 -2.88 -0.45 -9.85
CA SER A 9 -3.36 -1.01 -11.12
C SER A 9 -2.57 -2.24 -11.56
N HIS A 10 -1.54 -2.63 -10.83
CA HIS A 10 -0.71 -3.77 -11.22
C HIS A 10 -0.95 -4.94 -10.26
N PRO A 11 -1.25 -6.13 -10.78
CA PRO A 11 -1.58 -7.26 -9.91
C PRO A 11 -0.47 -7.63 -8.93
N VAL A 12 0.80 -7.53 -9.33
CA VAL A 12 1.90 -7.85 -8.44
C VAL A 12 1.90 -6.90 -7.25
N ARG A 13 1.62 -5.61 -7.49
CA ARG A 13 1.61 -4.63 -6.41
C ARG A 13 0.46 -4.87 -5.45
N ARG A 14 -0.71 -5.24 -5.97
CA ARG A 14 -1.83 -5.59 -5.09
C ARG A 14 -1.50 -6.80 -4.24
N ARG A 15 -0.77 -7.76 -4.79
CA ARG A 15 -0.37 -8.93 -4.02
C ARG A 15 0.64 -8.57 -2.95
N ILE A 16 1.58 -7.67 -3.24
CA ILE A 16 2.52 -7.21 -2.23
C ILE A 16 1.76 -6.54 -1.07
N ILE A 17 0.78 -5.71 -1.39
CA ILE A 17 -0.01 -5.07 -0.36
C ILE A 17 -0.72 -6.11 0.50
N ASP A 18 -1.30 -7.13 -0.11
CA ASP A 18 -1.97 -8.17 0.65
C ASP A 18 -0.99 -8.91 1.57
N MET A 19 0.22 -9.13 1.12
CA MET A 19 1.24 -9.77 1.95
C MET A 19 1.59 -8.88 3.13
N LEU A 20 1.76 -7.57 2.89
CA LEU A 20 2.15 -6.66 3.95
C LEU A 20 1.01 -6.35 4.92
N ARG A 21 -0.22 -6.63 4.52
CA ARG A 21 -1.35 -6.48 5.40
C ARG A 21 -1.21 -7.35 6.64
N LYS A 22 -0.49 -8.45 6.51
CA LYS A 22 -0.31 -9.38 7.62
C LYS A 22 0.86 -8.99 8.52
N GLY A 23 1.66 -8.03 8.12
CA GLY A 23 2.78 -7.54 8.91
C GLY A 23 3.94 -7.13 8.04
N PRO A 24 4.89 -6.39 8.59
CA PRO A 24 6.04 -5.96 7.80
C PRO A 24 6.86 -7.14 7.30
N MET A 25 7.51 -6.97 6.15
CA MET A 25 8.32 -8.02 5.54
C MET A 25 9.60 -7.43 4.99
N ALA A 26 10.68 -8.18 5.08
CA ALA A 26 11.94 -7.80 4.46
C ALA A 26 11.84 -7.89 2.94
N SER A 27 12.56 -7.04 2.24
CA SER A 27 12.50 -7.01 0.78
C SER A 27 12.86 -8.37 0.17
N GLY A 28 13.79 -9.10 0.78
CA GLY A 28 14.14 -10.43 0.28
C GLY A 28 13.00 -11.42 0.39
N ASP A 29 12.24 -11.33 1.48
CA ASP A 29 11.11 -12.23 1.66
C ASP A 29 9.97 -11.89 0.69
N ILE A 30 9.80 -10.61 0.41
CA ILE A 30 8.81 -10.20 -0.59
C ILE A 30 9.22 -10.77 -1.96
N ALA A 31 10.49 -10.57 -2.34
CA ALA A 31 10.96 -11.02 -3.64
C ALA A 31 10.85 -12.54 -3.78
N ALA A 32 11.06 -13.27 -2.69
CA ALA A 32 11.00 -14.72 -2.74
C ALA A 32 9.62 -15.27 -3.05
N ALA A 33 8.59 -14.45 -2.89
CA ALA A 33 7.23 -14.88 -3.17
C ALA A 33 6.87 -14.77 -4.65
N PHE A 34 7.76 -14.23 -5.46
CA PHE A 34 7.47 -14.03 -6.88
C PHE A 34 8.54 -14.66 -7.75
N ASP A 35 8.13 -15.07 -8.94
CA ASP A 35 9.08 -15.61 -9.92
C ASP A 35 9.47 -14.47 -10.84
N MET A 36 10.17 -13.50 -10.31
CA MET A 36 10.55 -12.31 -11.04
C MET A 36 11.94 -11.89 -10.63
N SER A 37 12.61 -11.12 -11.46
CA SER A 37 13.94 -10.64 -11.14
C SER A 37 13.90 -9.64 -10.01
N TRP A 38 15.00 -9.54 -9.29
CA TRP A 38 15.11 -8.60 -8.20
C TRP A 38 14.85 -7.16 -8.63
N PRO A 39 15.43 -6.69 -9.74
CA PRO A 39 15.14 -5.31 -10.18
C PRO A 39 13.67 -5.08 -10.49
N THR A 40 12.96 -6.07 -11.01
CA THR A 40 11.54 -5.92 -11.28
C THR A 40 10.76 -5.74 -9.98
N ILE A 41 11.06 -6.56 -8.98
CA ILE A 41 10.41 -6.44 -7.67
C ILE A 41 10.75 -5.11 -7.03
N THR A 42 12.00 -4.67 -7.12
CA THR A 42 12.40 -3.38 -6.57
C THR A 42 11.62 -2.25 -7.23
N GLY A 43 11.39 -2.35 -8.54
CA GLY A 43 10.58 -1.35 -9.24
C GLY A 43 9.16 -1.27 -8.70
N HIS A 44 8.57 -2.42 -8.41
CA HIS A 44 7.22 -2.44 -7.83
C HIS A 44 7.21 -1.85 -6.42
N LEU A 45 8.22 -2.17 -5.62
CA LEU A 45 8.31 -1.63 -4.27
C LEU A 45 8.51 -0.12 -4.30
N ASN A 46 9.31 0.38 -5.24
CA ASN A 46 9.50 1.81 -5.38
C ASN A 46 8.21 2.52 -5.78
N ALA A 47 7.44 1.92 -6.67
CA ALA A 47 6.16 2.51 -7.07
C ALA A 47 5.20 2.58 -5.88
N LEU A 48 5.17 1.54 -5.07
CA LEU A 48 4.33 1.53 -3.88
C LEU A 48 4.79 2.56 -2.85
N LYS A 49 6.11 2.73 -2.72
CA LYS A 49 6.68 3.71 -1.81
C LYS A 49 6.33 5.13 -2.26
N GLU A 50 6.48 5.41 -3.54
CA GLU A 50 6.19 6.74 -4.05
C GLU A 50 4.72 7.09 -3.93
N ALA A 51 3.86 6.08 -3.95
CA ALA A 51 2.43 6.30 -3.76
C ALA A 51 2.05 6.45 -2.30
N GLY A 52 3.00 6.30 -1.39
CA GLY A 52 2.71 6.40 0.04
C GLY A 52 2.05 5.18 0.64
N LEU A 53 2.01 4.07 -0.11
CA LEU A 53 1.33 2.86 0.36
C LEU A 53 2.21 1.99 1.23
N VAL A 54 3.53 2.09 1.08
CA VAL A 54 4.46 1.34 1.92
C VAL A 54 5.58 2.26 2.37
N SER A 55 6.17 1.93 3.50
CA SER A 55 7.31 2.66 4.04
C SER A 55 8.46 1.70 4.25
N PRO A 56 9.64 2.02 3.73
CA PRO A 56 10.81 1.19 3.98
C PRO A 56 11.49 1.60 5.28
N GLU A 57 12.06 0.62 5.96
CA GLU A 57 12.79 0.88 7.16
C GLU A 57 14.03 0.02 7.13
N ARG A 58 15.20 0.61 7.34
CA ARG A 58 16.42 -0.16 7.28
C ARG A 58 16.65 -0.90 8.58
N GLU A 59 16.95 -2.20 8.46
CA GLU A 59 17.28 -3.01 9.59
C GLU A 59 18.57 -3.73 9.28
N GLY A 60 19.69 -3.26 9.76
CA GLY A 60 20.97 -3.83 9.43
C GLY A 60 21.23 -3.72 7.94
N ALA A 61 21.50 -4.84 7.30
CA ALA A 61 21.75 -4.88 5.88
C ALA A 61 20.48 -5.06 5.06
N SER A 62 19.33 -5.19 5.69
CA SER A 62 18.09 -5.40 4.96
C SER A 62 17.19 -4.20 5.02
N ILE A 63 16.21 -4.17 4.15
CA ILE A 63 15.16 -3.17 4.17
C ILE A 63 13.85 -3.87 4.43
N ARG A 64 13.11 -3.38 5.43
CA ARG A 64 11.84 -3.96 5.80
C ARG A 64 10.75 -3.00 5.37
N TYR A 65 9.71 -3.53 4.75
CA TYR A 65 8.62 -2.69 4.25
C TYR A 65 7.37 -2.89 5.10
N ARG A 66 6.66 -1.79 5.34
CA ARG A 66 5.44 -1.81 6.13
C ARG A 66 4.32 -1.15 5.36
N LEU A 67 3.12 -1.68 5.44
CA LEU A 67 1.96 -1.08 4.81
C LEU A 67 1.53 0.16 5.58
N GLU A 68 1.21 1.22 4.86
CA GLU A 68 0.73 2.46 5.46
C GLU A 68 -0.78 2.48 5.39
N ILE A 69 -1.42 2.12 6.48
CA ILE A 69 -2.87 1.97 6.53
C ILE A 69 -3.58 3.29 6.26
N SER A 70 -3.01 4.41 6.71
CA SER A 70 -3.68 5.69 6.49
C SER A 70 -3.84 6.01 5.01
N ALA A 71 -2.89 5.60 4.18
CA ALA A 71 -3.03 5.82 2.74
C ALA A 71 -4.15 4.98 2.16
N VAL A 72 -4.30 3.75 2.66
CA VAL A 72 -5.39 2.89 2.22
C VAL A 72 -6.74 3.48 2.64
N GLU A 73 -6.79 4.00 3.86
CA GLU A 73 -8.03 4.60 4.37
C GLU A 73 -8.41 5.85 3.59
N GLU A 74 -7.42 6.65 3.18
CA GLU A 74 -7.70 7.80 2.35
C GLU A 74 -8.30 7.39 1.02
N ALA A 75 -7.76 6.36 0.41
CA ALA A 75 -8.29 5.87 -0.87
C ALA A 75 -9.70 5.35 -0.71
N LEU A 76 -9.97 4.65 0.39
CA LEU A 76 -11.30 4.13 0.66
C LEU A 76 -12.29 5.28 0.81
N ALA A 77 -11.93 6.33 1.54
CA ALA A 77 -12.80 7.47 1.72
C ALA A 77 -13.12 8.14 0.39
N PHE A 78 -12.11 8.26 -0.48
CA PHE A 78 -12.32 8.85 -1.79
C PHE A 78 -13.30 8.01 -2.62
N LEU A 79 -13.12 6.69 -2.60
CA LEU A 79 -13.99 5.81 -3.37
C LEU A 79 -15.41 5.83 -2.82
N LEU A 80 -15.57 5.86 -1.51
CA LEU A 80 -16.90 5.94 -0.93
C LEU A 80 -17.58 7.23 -1.31
N ALA A 81 -16.84 8.34 -1.35
CA ALA A 81 -17.43 9.61 -1.73
C ALA A 81 -17.98 9.58 -3.16
N MET A 82 -17.38 8.78 -4.03
CA MET A 82 -17.87 8.66 -5.39
C MET A 82 -19.21 7.97 -5.47
N THR A 83 -19.61 7.24 -4.45
CA THR A 83 -20.90 6.58 -4.46
C THR A 83 -21.97 7.45 -3.80
N GLY A 84 -21.59 8.61 -3.30
CA GLY A 84 -22.53 9.43 -2.55
C GLY A 84 -22.59 9.08 -1.09
N ALA A 85 -21.87 8.03 -0.65
CA ALA A 85 -21.85 7.64 0.75
C ALA A 85 -20.79 8.44 1.48
N GLN A 86 -21.01 8.65 2.78
CA GLN A 86 -19.99 9.29 3.55
C GLN A 86 -19.09 8.28 4.17
N ALA A 87 -17.82 8.64 4.28
CA ALA A 87 -16.90 7.73 4.94
C ALA A 87 -17.32 7.59 6.38
N PRO A 88 -17.13 6.45 6.94
CA PRO A 88 -17.46 6.25 8.32
C PRO A 88 -16.48 7.02 9.14
N ASP A 89 -16.84 8.13 9.68
CA ASP A 89 -15.89 8.77 10.37
C ASP A 89 -16.51 9.32 11.51
N GLU A 90 -15.82 10.02 12.09
CA GLU A 90 -16.10 10.47 13.15
C GLU A 90 -17.07 11.43 13.25
N ASP A 91 -17.28 12.16 12.31
CA ASP A 91 -18.08 13.22 12.51
C ASP A 91 -19.42 12.91 12.49
N GLU A 92 -19.66 11.75 12.36
CA GLU A 92 -20.94 11.45 12.28
C GLU A 92 -21.61 11.74 13.46
N GLY A 93 -21.04 11.77 14.43
CA GLY A 93 -21.76 12.10 15.52
C GLY A 93 -22.42 13.38 15.43
N THR A 94 -22.14 14.16 14.52
CA THR A 94 -22.82 15.34 14.44
C THR A 94 -23.98 15.18 13.70
N PRO A 95 -25.02 15.19 14.21
CA PRO A 95 -26.19 15.14 13.47
C PRO A 95 -26.31 16.38 12.79
N ARG A 96 -26.91 16.39 11.80
CA ARG A 96 -27.06 17.56 11.10
C ARG A 96 -28.41 18.05 11.19
#